data_d36ccd7e5fab92362585cb27a7ea1336
#
_entry.id   d36ccd7e5fab92362585cb27a7ea1336
#
_cell.length_a   1.000
_cell.length_b   1.000
_cell.length_c   1.000
_cell.angle_alpha   90.00
_cell.angle_beta   90.00
_cell.angle_gamma   90.00
#
_symmetry.space_group_name_H-M   'P 1'
#
loop_
_entity.id
_entity.type
_entity.pdbx_description
1 polymer ?
#
loop_
_entity_poly.entity_id
_entity_poly.type
_entity_poly.pdbx_seq_one_letter_code
_entity_poly.pdbx_strand_id
1 'polypeptide(L)'
;MNELTHVNSAYLRHHAKNPIHWKFWSDGILELAVQENKLIILSIGYSACHWCHVMEKETFRNELIANFMNQNFICIKIDREEHPEIDHIYMDFILNTKGNGGWPLNCILLPDTKPVFAGTYYKADDWLNLISRFYTIFKENPDKLIAYSKNYIEHLN
;
A
#
# COMPACT_ATOMS: atom_id res chain seq x y z
N MET A 1 3.68 -12.13 9.61
CA MET A 1 2.47 -12.53 10.31
C MET A 1 1.42 -11.45 10.21
N ASN A 2 0.17 -11.84 10.00
CA ASN A 2 -0.93 -10.89 9.87
C ASN A 2 -1.36 -10.41 11.26
N GLU A 3 -1.33 -9.09 11.49
CA GLU A 3 -1.63 -8.49 12.78
C GLU A 3 -3.09 -8.03 12.92
N LEU A 4 -3.94 -8.29 11.92
CA LEU A 4 -5.27 -7.70 11.85
C LEU A 4 -6.34 -8.43 12.65
N THR A 5 -6.01 -9.54 13.30
CA THR A 5 -6.98 -10.38 14.01
C THR A 5 -7.65 -9.65 15.19
N HIS A 6 -6.91 -8.82 15.90
CA HIS A 6 -7.35 -8.20 17.15
C HIS A 6 -7.55 -6.68 17.07
N VAL A 7 -7.56 -6.11 15.86
CA VAL A 7 -7.80 -4.67 15.70
C VAL A 7 -9.30 -4.35 15.84
N ASN A 8 -9.62 -3.10 16.17
CA ASN A 8 -11.02 -2.69 16.37
C ASN A 8 -11.81 -2.56 15.07
N SER A 9 -11.14 -2.25 13.95
CA SER A 9 -11.81 -2.07 12.66
C SER A 9 -12.36 -3.39 12.12
N ALA A 10 -13.66 -3.44 11.86
CA ALA A 10 -14.29 -4.60 11.20
C ALA A 10 -13.71 -4.81 9.79
N TYR A 11 -13.45 -3.73 9.07
CA TYR A 11 -12.82 -3.81 7.75
C TYR A 11 -11.47 -4.51 7.82
N LEU A 12 -10.61 -4.10 8.75
CA LEU A 12 -9.30 -4.72 8.90
C LEU A 12 -9.41 -6.18 9.32
N ARG A 13 -10.33 -6.51 10.22
CA ARG A 13 -10.54 -7.92 10.64
C ARG A 13 -10.96 -8.81 9.48
N HIS A 14 -11.66 -8.28 8.48
CA HIS A 14 -11.99 -9.03 7.26
C HIS A 14 -10.77 -9.50 6.49
N HIS A 15 -9.63 -8.83 6.66
CA HIS A 15 -8.38 -9.18 6.00
C HIS A 15 -7.44 -10.01 6.89
N ALA A 16 -7.86 -10.35 8.11
CA ALA A 16 -7.01 -11.05 9.08
C ALA A 16 -6.60 -12.46 8.61
N LYS A 17 -7.42 -13.11 7.81
CA LYS A 17 -7.14 -14.45 7.27
C LYS A 17 -6.46 -14.44 5.91
N ASN A 18 -6.15 -13.26 5.40
CA ASN A 18 -5.46 -13.10 4.14
C ASN A 18 -4.01 -13.61 4.28
N PRO A 19 -3.44 -14.27 3.25
CA PRO A 19 -2.06 -14.77 3.34
C PRO A 19 -1.00 -13.68 3.38
N ILE A 20 -1.35 -12.43 3.06
CA ILE A 20 -0.43 -11.30 3.18
C ILE A 20 -0.25 -10.96 4.66
N HIS A 21 0.99 -10.71 5.07
CA HIS A 21 1.31 -10.33 6.46
C HIS A 21 0.99 -8.85 6.69
N TRP A 22 -0.29 -8.53 6.67
CA TRP A 22 -0.77 -7.17 6.86
C TRP A 22 -0.45 -6.64 8.25
N LYS A 23 -0.02 -5.38 8.29
CA LYS A 23 0.24 -4.63 9.51
C LYS A 23 -0.73 -3.45 9.59
N PHE A 24 -0.99 -2.98 10.78
CA PHE A 24 -1.68 -1.69 10.94
C PHE A 24 -0.65 -0.56 11.02
N TRP A 25 -1.08 0.65 10.73
CA TRP A 25 -0.20 1.83 10.73
C TRP A 25 0.25 2.12 12.16
N SER A 26 1.56 2.13 12.40
CA SER A 26 2.14 2.46 13.70
C SER A 26 3.57 2.95 13.53
N ASP A 27 4.08 3.70 14.51
CA ASP A 27 5.46 4.19 14.47
C ASP A 27 6.45 3.03 14.38
N GLY A 28 6.19 1.94 15.10
CA GLY A 28 7.06 0.76 15.07
C GLY A 28 7.16 0.12 13.70
N ILE A 29 6.04 0.04 12.97
CA ILE A 29 6.03 -0.52 11.63
C ILE A 29 6.75 0.40 10.64
N LEU A 30 6.58 1.72 10.78
CA LEU A 30 7.28 2.67 9.93
C LEU A 30 8.79 2.63 10.18
N GLU A 31 9.21 2.49 11.43
CA GLU A 31 10.62 2.31 11.77
C GLU A 31 11.18 1.01 11.18
N LEU A 32 10.39 -0.06 11.21
CA LEU A 32 10.80 -1.35 10.63
C LEU A 32 11.05 -1.22 9.12
N ALA A 33 10.22 -0.47 8.41
CA ALA A 33 10.41 -0.24 6.98
C ALA A 33 11.76 0.45 6.71
N VAL A 34 12.12 1.42 7.53
CA VAL A 34 13.42 2.11 7.42
C VAL A 34 14.56 1.15 7.74
N GLN A 35 14.46 0.40 8.84
CA GLN A 35 15.51 -0.54 9.27
C GLN A 35 15.77 -1.63 8.24
N GLU A 36 14.71 -2.18 7.65
CA GLU A 36 14.82 -3.25 6.65
C GLU A 36 15.04 -2.70 5.24
N ASN A 37 14.94 -1.38 5.06
CA ASN A 37 15.07 -0.71 3.77
C ASN A 37 14.14 -1.33 2.73
N LYS A 38 12.85 -1.39 3.07
CA LYS A 38 11.82 -1.95 2.19
C LYS A 38 10.80 -0.89 1.79
N LEU A 39 10.34 -0.98 0.55
CA LEU A 39 9.18 -0.21 0.12
C LEU A 39 7.95 -0.65 0.92
N ILE A 40 7.02 0.29 1.10
CA ILE A 40 5.75 0.02 1.77
C ILE A 40 4.66 -0.12 0.72
N ILE A 41 3.84 -1.17 0.83
CA ILE A 41 2.57 -1.24 0.11
C ILE A 41 1.49 -0.84 1.10
N LEU A 42 0.81 0.27 0.82
CA LEU A 42 -0.27 0.79 1.64
C LEU A 42 -1.58 0.58 0.90
N SER A 43 -2.52 -0.14 1.49
CA SER A 43 -3.81 -0.38 0.88
C SER A 43 -4.91 0.16 1.79
N ILE A 44 -5.69 1.10 1.27
CA ILE A 44 -6.73 1.82 2.01
C ILE A 44 -8.10 1.46 1.46
N GLY A 45 -9.04 1.17 2.35
CA GLY A 45 -10.39 0.85 1.97
C GLY A 45 -11.37 1.06 3.13
N TYR A 46 -12.55 0.49 3.00
CA TYR A 46 -13.58 0.55 4.03
C TYR A 46 -14.59 -0.58 3.85
N SER A 47 -15.42 -0.83 4.86
CA SER A 47 -16.29 -2.02 4.90
C SER A 47 -17.29 -2.08 3.74
N ALA A 48 -17.86 -0.94 3.34
CA ALA A 48 -18.86 -0.88 2.27
C ALA A 48 -18.27 -0.80 0.86
N CYS A 49 -16.96 -0.87 0.73
CA CYS A 49 -16.28 -0.72 -0.55
C CYS A 49 -16.33 -2.02 -1.35
N HIS A 50 -17.14 -2.04 -2.42
CA HIS A 50 -17.30 -3.23 -3.26
C HIS A 50 -15.98 -3.68 -3.88
N TRP A 51 -15.24 -2.77 -4.53
CA TRP A 51 -14.00 -3.13 -5.22
C TRP A 51 -12.86 -3.50 -4.27
N CYS A 52 -12.91 -3.02 -3.02
CA CYS A 52 -11.96 -3.48 -1.99
C CYS A 52 -12.15 -4.98 -1.73
N HIS A 53 -13.41 -5.43 -1.62
CA HIS A 53 -13.71 -6.84 -1.41
C HIS A 53 -13.37 -7.69 -2.64
N VAL A 54 -13.60 -7.16 -3.84
CA VAL A 54 -13.23 -7.84 -5.09
C VAL A 54 -11.73 -8.06 -5.16
N MET A 55 -10.94 -7.01 -4.90
CA MET A 55 -9.48 -7.12 -4.95
C MET A 55 -8.93 -8.05 -3.86
N GLU A 56 -9.56 -8.04 -2.68
CA GLU A 56 -9.18 -8.98 -1.61
C GLU A 56 -9.34 -10.43 -2.07
N LYS A 57 -10.45 -10.75 -2.73
CA LYS A 57 -10.72 -12.11 -3.19
C LYS A 57 -9.88 -12.51 -4.38
N GLU A 58 -9.73 -11.65 -5.36
CA GLU A 58 -9.09 -11.98 -6.63
C GLU A 58 -7.57 -11.86 -6.57
N THR A 59 -7.05 -10.89 -5.83
CA THR A 59 -5.63 -10.54 -5.86
C THR A 59 -4.92 -10.87 -4.54
N PHE A 60 -5.46 -10.40 -3.42
CA PHE A 60 -4.78 -10.52 -2.13
C PHE A 60 -4.84 -11.92 -1.51
N ARG A 61 -5.71 -12.80 -2.00
CA ARG A 61 -5.73 -14.22 -1.58
C ARG A 61 -4.79 -15.11 -2.38
N ASN A 62 -4.22 -14.59 -3.45
CA ASN A 62 -3.27 -15.33 -4.27
C ASN A 62 -1.97 -15.54 -3.50
N GLU A 63 -1.60 -16.81 -3.28
CA GLU A 63 -0.44 -17.13 -2.44
C GLU A 63 0.89 -16.73 -3.05
N LEU A 64 1.01 -16.82 -4.39
CA LEU A 64 2.22 -16.38 -5.07
C LEU A 64 2.45 -14.89 -4.85
N ILE A 65 1.40 -14.09 -5.02
CA ILE A 65 1.44 -12.65 -4.80
C ILE A 65 1.75 -12.35 -3.33
N ALA A 66 1.06 -13.05 -2.41
CA ALA A 66 1.26 -12.86 -0.98
C ALA A 66 2.71 -13.13 -0.56
N ASN A 67 3.29 -14.22 -1.07
CA ASN A 67 4.68 -14.55 -0.77
C ASN A 67 5.63 -13.48 -1.26
N PHE A 68 5.42 -12.97 -2.48
CA PHE A 68 6.25 -11.91 -3.03
C PHE A 68 6.13 -10.63 -2.20
N MET A 69 4.91 -10.25 -1.83
CA MET A 69 4.66 -9.07 -0.99
C MET A 69 5.29 -9.22 0.39
N ASN A 70 5.12 -10.38 1.03
CA ASN A 70 5.63 -10.62 2.38
C ASN A 70 7.14 -10.56 2.46
N GLN A 71 7.83 -11.04 1.42
CA GLN A 71 9.29 -11.08 1.41
C GLN A 71 9.92 -9.73 1.10
N ASN A 72 9.26 -8.91 0.30
CA ASN A 72 9.92 -7.78 -0.35
C ASN A 72 9.36 -6.42 0.06
N PHE A 73 8.24 -6.39 0.76
CA PHE A 73 7.58 -5.14 1.16
C PHE A 73 7.14 -5.19 2.61
N ILE A 74 6.94 -4.02 3.19
CA ILE A 74 6.14 -3.89 4.42
C ILE A 74 4.73 -3.57 3.96
N CYS A 75 3.76 -4.42 4.33
CA CYS A 75 2.39 -4.31 3.84
C CYS A 75 1.49 -3.77 4.94
N ILE A 76 0.89 -2.60 4.70
CA ILE A 76 0.04 -1.91 5.69
C ILE A 76 -1.37 -1.79 5.13
N LYS A 77 -2.35 -2.18 5.95
CA LYS A 77 -3.77 -2.05 5.62
C LYS A 77 -4.39 -0.95 6.46
N ILE A 78 -5.15 -0.06 5.82
CA ILE A 78 -5.77 1.10 6.48
C ILE A 78 -7.28 1.07 6.24
N ASP A 79 -8.05 1.30 7.31
CA ASP A 79 -9.46 1.62 7.22
C ASP A 79 -9.58 3.14 7.18
N ARG A 80 -10.11 3.69 6.07
CA ARG A 80 -10.23 5.14 5.91
C ARG A 80 -11.16 5.76 6.96
N GLU A 81 -12.06 4.99 7.52
CA GLU A 81 -12.96 5.48 8.56
C GLU A 81 -12.26 5.67 9.89
N GLU A 82 -11.18 4.90 10.14
CA GLU A 82 -10.33 5.08 11.33
C GLU A 82 -9.28 6.17 11.13
N HIS A 83 -8.73 6.25 9.90
CA HIS A 83 -7.61 7.14 9.59
C HIS A 83 -7.93 8.00 8.37
N PRO A 84 -8.95 8.89 8.46
CA PRO A 84 -9.27 9.77 7.34
C PRO A 84 -8.12 10.71 6.99
N GLU A 85 -7.26 11.07 7.94
CA GLU A 85 -6.10 11.93 7.71
C GLU A 85 -5.06 11.24 6.82
N ILE A 86 -4.85 9.94 7.00
CA ILE A 86 -3.93 9.17 6.14
C ILE A 86 -4.52 9.00 4.75
N ASP A 87 -5.80 8.66 4.68
CA ASP A 87 -6.53 8.55 3.42
C ASP A 87 -6.42 9.85 2.62
N HIS A 88 -6.62 10.98 3.28
CA HIS A 88 -6.58 12.30 2.63
C HIS A 88 -5.22 12.58 1.99
N ILE A 89 -4.12 12.30 2.69
CA ILE A 89 -2.76 12.53 2.19
C ILE A 89 -2.54 11.78 0.87
N TYR A 90 -2.85 10.49 0.85
CA TYR A 90 -2.57 9.66 -0.32
C TYR A 90 -3.62 9.79 -1.41
N MET A 91 -4.86 10.14 -1.06
CA MET A 91 -5.86 10.50 -2.06
C MET A 91 -5.45 11.78 -2.80
N ASP A 92 -4.91 12.78 -2.11
CA ASP A 92 -4.35 13.96 -2.75
C ASP A 92 -3.23 13.60 -3.72
N PHE A 93 -2.39 12.66 -3.34
CA PHE A 93 -1.31 12.21 -4.23
C PHE A 93 -1.86 11.62 -5.52
N ILE A 94 -2.84 10.71 -5.46
CA ILE A 94 -3.39 10.10 -6.67
C ILE A 94 -4.14 11.13 -7.52
N LEU A 95 -4.88 12.03 -6.90
CA LEU A 95 -5.60 13.08 -7.62
C LEU A 95 -4.64 14.04 -8.35
N ASN A 96 -3.52 14.39 -7.71
CA ASN A 96 -2.53 15.28 -8.30
C ASN A 96 -1.70 14.62 -9.39
N THR A 97 -1.52 13.29 -9.35
CA THR A 97 -0.69 12.58 -10.32
C THR A 97 -1.49 11.93 -11.44
N LYS A 98 -2.71 11.49 -11.19
CA LYS A 98 -3.54 10.78 -12.18
C LYS A 98 -4.85 11.48 -12.52
N GLY A 99 -5.23 12.50 -11.76
CA GLY A 99 -6.45 13.26 -12.00
C GLY A 99 -7.73 12.63 -11.47
N ASN A 100 -7.71 11.36 -11.08
CA ASN A 100 -8.83 10.68 -10.44
C ASN A 100 -8.33 9.67 -9.43
N GLY A 101 -9.18 9.33 -8.47
CA GLY A 101 -8.87 8.37 -7.44
C GLY A 101 -10.09 7.55 -7.07
N GLY A 102 -9.97 6.78 -6.00
CA GLY A 102 -11.06 5.92 -5.52
C GLY A 102 -10.52 4.89 -4.55
N TRP A 103 -11.38 3.95 -4.20
CA TRP A 103 -11.04 2.83 -3.32
C TRP A 103 -11.33 1.52 -4.02
N PRO A 104 -10.50 0.46 -3.79
CA PRO A 104 -9.34 0.50 -2.89
C PRO A 104 -8.29 1.48 -3.38
N LEU A 105 -7.66 2.22 -2.47
CA LEU A 105 -6.54 3.10 -2.80
C LEU A 105 -5.26 2.38 -2.42
N ASN A 106 -4.47 2.00 -3.42
CA ASN A 106 -3.25 1.25 -3.25
C ASN A 106 -2.05 2.12 -3.60
N CYS A 107 -1.14 2.26 -2.66
CA CYS A 107 0.03 3.12 -2.81
C CYS A 107 1.32 2.34 -2.60
N ILE A 108 2.37 2.75 -3.28
CA ILE A 108 3.72 2.28 -3.01
C ILE A 108 4.48 3.47 -2.45
N LEU A 109 5.08 3.27 -1.28
CA LEU A 109 5.78 4.33 -0.55
C LEU A 109 7.23 3.96 -0.36
N LEU A 110 8.09 4.97 -0.34
CA LEU A 110 9.46 4.81 0.15
C LEU A 110 9.42 4.45 1.64
N PRO A 111 10.51 3.90 2.20
CA PRO A 111 10.54 3.57 3.63
C PRO A 111 10.20 4.74 4.56
N ASP A 112 10.39 5.98 4.11
CA ASP A 112 10.05 7.19 4.88
C ASP A 112 8.62 7.67 4.64
N THR A 113 7.78 6.86 4.02
CA THR A 113 6.36 7.10 3.70
C THR A 113 6.06 8.05 2.54
N LYS A 114 7.08 8.56 1.86
CA LYS A 114 6.85 9.41 0.67
C LYS A 114 6.34 8.56 -0.48
N PRO A 115 5.23 8.96 -1.13
CA PRO A 115 4.64 8.13 -2.17
C PRO A 115 5.41 8.20 -3.48
N VAL A 116 5.49 7.05 -4.15
CA VAL A 116 6.09 6.94 -5.50
C VAL A 116 5.11 6.41 -6.52
N PHE A 117 3.99 5.85 -6.07
CA PHE A 117 2.94 5.35 -6.95
C PHE A 117 1.61 5.28 -6.19
N ALA A 118 0.51 5.51 -6.91
CA ALA A 118 -0.84 5.25 -6.41
C ALA A 118 -1.72 4.75 -7.54
N GLY A 119 -2.59 3.82 -7.21
CA GLY A 119 -3.59 3.28 -8.10
C GLY A 119 -4.75 2.74 -7.29
N THR A 120 -5.75 2.20 -7.98
CA THR A 120 -6.94 1.69 -7.31
C THR A 120 -7.04 0.19 -7.45
N TYR A 121 -8.04 -0.31 -8.14
CA TYR A 121 -8.21 -1.74 -8.33
C TYR A 121 -7.23 -2.30 -9.36
N TYR A 122 -6.68 -3.48 -9.08
CA TYR A 122 -5.83 -4.24 -10.00
C TYR A 122 -6.20 -5.71 -9.96
N LYS A 123 -6.23 -6.35 -11.14
CA LYS A 123 -6.28 -7.81 -11.25
C LYS A 123 -4.95 -8.40 -10.77
N ALA A 124 -4.97 -9.68 -10.42
CA ALA A 124 -3.80 -10.36 -9.87
C ALA A 124 -2.53 -10.20 -10.72
N ASP A 125 -2.63 -10.48 -12.03
CA ASP A 125 -1.45 -10.40 -12.91
C ASP A 125 -0.91 -8.98 -13.04
N ASP A 126 -1.81 -8.01 -13.19
CA ASP A 126 -1.43 -6.60 -13.31
C ASP A 126 -0.79 -6.10 -12.03
N TRP A 127 -1.34 -6.51 -10.88
CA TRP A 127 -0.79 -6.15 -9.58
C TRP A 127 0.61 -6.70 -9.38
N LEU A 128 0.80 -7.99 -9.68
CA LEU A 128 2.12 -8.62 -9.54
C LEU A 128 3.16 -7.96 -10.45
N ASN A 129 2.78 -7.66 -11.70
CA ASN A 129 3.68 -6.97 -12.63
C ASN A 129 4.07 -5.59 -12.12
N LEU A 130 3.10 -4.86 -11.56
CA LEU A 130 3.33 -3.52 -11.03
C LEU A 130 4.30 -3.55 -9.85
N ILE A 131 4.01 -4.36 -8.83
CA ILE A 131 4.84 -4.38 -7.63
C ILE A 131 6.22 -4.97 -7.90
N SER A 132 6.32 -5.93 -8.82
CA SER A 132 7.61 -6.48 -9.24
C SER A 132 8.48 -5.42 -9.88
N ARG A 133 7.88 -4.56 -10.70
CA ARG A 133 8.59 -3.46 -11.37
C ARG A 133 9.15 -2.46 -10.35
N PHE A 134 8.33 -2.04 -9.38
CA PHE A 134 8.79 -1.12 -8.34
C PHE A 134 9.85 -1.74 -7.46
N TYR A 135 9.71 -3.02 -7.13
CA TYR A 135 10.73 -3.74 -6.37
C TYR A 135 12.08 -3.71 -7.10
N THR A 136 12.07 -4.01 -8.40
CA THR A 136 13.27 -4.02 -9.22
C THR A 136 13.91 -2.64 -9.29
N ILE A 137 13.11 -1.60 -9.54
CA ILE A 137 13.63 -0.22 -9.56
C ILE A 137 14.26 0.14 -8.22
N PHE A 138 13.61 -0.20 -7.12
CA PHE A 138 14.13 0.13 -5.80
C PHE A 138 15.46 -0.57 -5.51
N LYS A 139 15.61 -1.82 -5.96
CA LYS A 139 16.86 -2.57 -5.78
C LYS A 139 17.99 -2.09 -6.69
N GLU A 140 17.69 -1.78 -7.94
CA GLU A 140 18.70 -1.44 -8.93
C GLU A 140 19.02 0.05 -8.99
N ASN A 141 18.02 0.91 -8.78
CA ASN A 141 18.18 2.36 -8.89
C ASN A 141 17.21 3.09 -7.95
N PRO A 142 17.42 2.98 -6.61
CA PRO A 142 16.53 3.64 -5.65
C PRO A 142 16.48 5.17 -5.81
N ASP A 143 17.54 5.77 -6.31
CA ASP A 143 17.59 7.23 -6.51
C ASP A 143 16.53 7.72 -7.48
N LYS A 144 16.11 6.89 -8.43
CA LYS A 144 15.04 7.24 -9.37
C LYS A 144 13.73 7.50 -8.63
N LEU A 145 13.39 6.64 -7.66
CA LEU A 145 12.18 6.79 -6.85
C LEU A 145 12.30 7.96 -5.89
N ILE A 146 13.45 8.14 -5.29
CA ILE A 146 13.72 9.25 -4.38
C ILE A 146 13.59 10.58 -5.12
N ALA A 147 14.16 10.68 -6.31
CA ALA A 147 14.03 11.88 -7.15
C ALA A 147 12.59 12.17 -7.53
N TYR A 148 11.82 11.13 -7.87
CA TYR A 148 10.42 11.29 -8.19
C TYR A 148 9.63 11.87 -7.01
N SER A 149 9.86 11.36 -5.81
CA SER A 149 9.15 11.82 -4.61
C SER A 149 9.51 13.27 -4.26
N LYS A 150 10.77 13.66 -4.44
CA LYS A 150 11.20 15.03 -4.21
C LYS A 150 10.56 16.00 -5.20
N ASN A 151 10.51 15.63 -6.47
CA ASN A 151 9.88 16.44 -7.49
C ASN A 151 8.40 16.68 -7.21
N TYR A 152 7.70 15.63 -6.75
CA TYR A 152 6.30 15.77 -6.37
C TYR A 152 6.11 16.77 -5.23
N ILE A 153 6.92 16.67 -4.18
CA ILE A 153 6.85 17.55 -3.02
C ILE A 153 7.15 19.00 -3.42
N GLU A 154 8.16 19.24 -4.26
CA GLU A 154 8.51 20.57 -4.75
C GLU A 154 7.37 21.21 -5.55
N HIS A 155 6.64 20.43 -6.33
CA HIS A 155 5.51 20.92 -7.12
C HIS A 155 4.29 21.28 -6.27
N LEU A 156 4.17 20.76 -5.05
CA LEU A 156 3.09 21.10 -4.12
C LEU A 156 3.32 22.46 -3.45
N ASN A 157 4.56 22.88 -3.36
CA ASN A 157 4.95 24.15 -2.76
C ASN A 157 5.10 25.21 -3.84
#